data_d1a03a1ad32bcaca277ffeccbfd1a6b9
#
_entry.id   d1a03a1ad32bcaca277ffeccbfd1a6b9
#
_cell.length_a   1.000
_cell.length_b   1.000
_cell.length_c   1.000
_cell.angle_alpha   90.00
_cell.angle_beta   90.00
_cell.angle_gamma   90.00
#
_symmetry.space_group_name_H-M   'P 1'
#
loop_
_entity.id
_entity.type
_entity.pdbx_description
1 polymer ?
#
loop_
_entity_poly.entity_id
_entity_poly.type
_entity_poly.pdbx_seq_one_letter_code
_entity_poly.pdbx_strand_id
1 'polypeptide(L)'
;MAVCEILCVGTELLLGDILNTNEQFLSKELAAMGISVMHRSSVGDNPERLAQELKAALGRSDIVITSGGLGPTDDDLTKEVCCEVMGFELREDEDTAERIRSYFKSKGGNMPENNLKQAMLPVGGTVFENNHGTAPGAALEKNGKCVIILPGPPGELVPMFNESARGFLKKYSDGAIVSHTVNIIGMGESSVAEEIEDMFDAKNPTVAPYAKSGEVRLRITAKAETADEADKMCAPVVDEICSRLGDVVYGTDMNSIEERVVALLKEKGKKIATAESCTAGYIPKRLTDIPGASEVFECGIVSYSNDIKTKLLGVSPKTLETYGAVSEQTAREMALGAKRVSGADIAISTTGLAGPGGDGVLPGGLSFAAVTDGERTVVEKIVTGHENDREYNRYVTASRALNLARLMLEEKIK
;
A
#
# COMPACT_ATOMS: atom_id res chain seq x y z
N MET A 1 -1.55 25.68 13.47
CA MET A 1 -1.65 24.35 12.84
C MET A 1 -2.18 23.41 13.89
N ALA A 2 -3.34 22.78 13.64
CA ALA A 2 -3.90 21.83 14.59
C ALA A 2 -3.08 20.55 14.65
N VAL A 3 -2.75 20.11 15.84
CA VAL A 3 -2.02 18.86 16.11
C VAL A 3 -3.03 17.77 16.44
N CYS A 4 -2.96 16.65 15.74
CA CYS A 4 -3.82 15.50 15.94
C CYS A 4 -3.02 14.30 16.47
N GLU A 5 -3.70 13.51 17.30
CA GLU A 5 -3.25 12.19 17.72
C GLU A 5 -4.32 11.15 17.38
N ILE A 6 -3.87 9.97 16.91
CA ILE A 6 -4.74 8.83 16.64
C ILE A 6 -4.57 7.80 17.75
N LEU A 7 -5.67 7.41 18.40
CA LEU A 7 -5.71 6.46 19.50
C LEU A 7 -6.61 5.27 19.11
N CYS A 8 -5.99 4.15 18.76
CA CYS A 8 -6.71 2.95 18.38
C CYS A 8 -7.01 2.07 19.60
N VAL A 9 -8.25 1.60 19.70
CA VAL A 9 -8.74 0.78 20.83
C VAL A 9 -9.06 -0.61 20.31
N GLY A 10 -8.42 -1.61 20.87
CA GLY A 10 -8.61 -3.03 20.53
C GLY A 10 -7.45 -3.88 21.05
N THR A 11 -7.77 -4.92 21.77
CA THR A 11 -6.78 -5.87 22.33
C THR A 11 -6.10 -6.66 21.22
N GLU A 12 -6.79 -6.97 20.11
CA GLU A 12 -6.26 -7.66 18.94
C GLU A 12 -5.14 -6.88 18.22
N LEU A 13 -5.18 -5.53 18.34
CA LEU A 13 -4.10 -4.67 17.83
C LEU A 13 -2.83 -4.82 18.65
N LEU A 14 -2.95 -4.92 19.98
CA LEU A 14 -1.81 -5.11 20.88
C LEU A 14 -1.20 -6.50 20.75
N LEU A 15 -2.01 -7.52 20.48
CA LEU A 15 -1.56 -8.90 20.28
C LEU A 15 -0.92 -9.09 18.90
N GLY A 16 -1.16 -8.15 17.96
CA GLY A 16 -0.65 -8.25 16.59
C GLY A 16 -1.44 -9.21 15.70
N ASP A 17 -2.64 -9.57 16.11
CA ASP A 17 -3.52 -10.49 15.36
C ASP A 17 -4.01 -9.87 14.04
N ILE A 18 -4.13 -8.55 14.01
CA ILE A 18 -4.52 -7.79 12.82
C ILE A 18 -3.62 -6.58 12.57
N LEU A 19 -3.52 -6.17 11.31
CA LEU A 19 -2.84 -4.94 10.92
C LEU A 19 -3.74 -3.73 11.18
N ASN A 20 -3.17 -2.67 11.77
CA ASN A 20 -3.87 -1.40 12.01
C ASN A 20 -4.02 -0.57 10.72
N THR A 21 -4.93 -0.96 9.85
CA THR A 21 -5.21 -0.25 8.59
C THR A 21 -5.97 1.05 8.80
N ASN A 22 -6.73 1.18 9.89
CA ASN A 22 -7.45 2.40 10.25
C ASN A 22 -6.49 3.55 10.55
N GLU A 23 -5.45 3.29 11.32
CA GLU A 23 -4.41 4.27 11.63
C GLU A 23 -3.70 4.78 10.36
N GLN A 24 -3.40 3.87 9.43
CA GLN A 24 -2.80 4.24 8.15
C GLN A 24 -3.73 5.12 7.32
N PHE A 25 -5.01 4.74 7.23
CA PHE A 25 -6.03 5.51 6.50
C PHE A 25 -6.19 6.90 7.09
N LEU A 26 -6.44 7.01 8.39
CA LEU A 26 -6.63 8.29 9.08
C LEU A 26 -5.41 9.20 8.94
N SER A 27 -4.19 8.65 9.07
CA SER A 27 -2.96 9.43 8.90
C SER A 27 -2.83 10.04 7.50
N LYS A 28 -3.20 9.30 6.45
CA LYS A 28 -3.19 9.80 5.07
C LYS A 28 -4.22 10.90 4.85
N GLU A 29 -5.44 10.68 5.33
CA GLU A 29 -6.55 11.61 5.15
C GLU A 29 -6.32 12.93 5.90
N LEU A 30 -5.84 12.86 7.14
CA LEU A 30 -5.51 14.04 7.94
C LEU A 30 -4.36 14.84 7.32
N ALA A 31 -3.34 14.16 6.83
CA ALA A 31 -2.24 14.81 6.12
C ALA A 31 -2.76 15.54 4.86
N ALA A 32 -3.64 14.91 4.06
CA ALA A 32 -4.25 15.54 2.89
C ALA A 32 -5.12 16.76 3.26
N MET A 33 -5.63 16.82 4.50
CA MET A 33 -6.38 17.95 5.04
C MET A 33 -5.49 19.04 5.68
N GLY A 34 -4.17 18.88 5.69
CA GLY A 34 -3.25 19.82 6.36
C GLY A 34 -3.23 19.72 7.88
N ILE A 35 -3.78 18.66 8.46
CA ILE A 35 -3.79 18.40 9.91
C ILE A 35 -2.59 17.52 10.24
N SER A 36 -1.72 17.97 11.14
CA SER A 36 -0.50 17.26 11.49
C SER A 36 -0.75 16.16 12.50
N VAL A 37 -0.52 14.89 12.13
CA VAL A 37 -0.53 13.77 13.07
C VAL A 37 0.86 13.63 13.68
N MET A 38 1.00 13.94 14.99
CA MET A 38 2.28 13.89 15.69
C MET A 38 2.47 12.63 16.52
N HIS A 39 1.40 12.00 16.95
CA HIS A 39 1.43 10.79 17.76
C HIS A 39 0.38 9.80 17.30
N ARG A 40 0.69 8.53 17.46
CA ARG A 40 -0.21 7.40 17.24
C ARG A 40 0.02 6.39 18.34
N SER A 41 -1.06 5.90 18.94
CA SER A 41 -1.01 4.93 20.03
C SER A 41 -2.11 3.89 19.89
N SER A 42 -1.89 2.73 20.49
CA SER A 42 -2.90 1.67 20.59
C SER A 42 -3.06 1.28 22.06
N VAL A 43 -4.29 1.06 22.47
CA VAL A 43 -4.64 0.61 23.83
C VAL A 43 -5.62 -0.55 23.74
N GLY A 44 -5.51 -1.52 24.65
CA GLY A 44 -6.47 -2.62 24.76
C GLY A 44 -7.79 -2.15 25.38
N ASP A 45 -8.80 -2.99 25.31
CA ASP A 45 -10.16 -2.75 25.80
C ASP A 45 -10.20 -2.71 27.34
N ASN A 46 -9.70 -1.61 27.87
CA ASN A 46 -9.65 -1.34 29.31
C ASN A 46 -9.95 0.15 29.57
N PRO A 47 -11.02 0.49 30.29
CA PRO A 47 -11.50 1.86 30.46
C PRO A 47 -10.48 2.76 31.18
N GLU A 48 -9.77 2.24 32.16
CA GLU A 48 -8.81 3.04 32.95
C GLU A 48 -7.58 3.40 32.11
N ARG A 49 -7.03 2.45 31.33
CA ARG A 49 -5.91 2.68 30.42
C ARG A 49 -6.30 3.64 29.30
N LEU A 50 -7.48 3.43 28.70
CA LEU A 50 -8.01 4.31 27.67
C LEU A 50 -8.17 5.75 28.20
N ALA A 51 -8.72 5.92 29.40
CA ALA A 51 -8.85 7.24 30.02
C ALA A 51 -7.51 7.91 30.28
N GLN A 52 -6.49 7.16 30.69
CA GLN A 52 -5.13 7.66 30.90
C GLN A 52 -4.50 8.12 29.59
N GLU A 53 -4.53 7.27 28.54
CA GLU A 53 -3.97 7.59 27.22
C GLU A 53 -4.70 8.77 26.58
N LEU A 54 -6.03 8.82 26.66
CA LEU A 54 -6.81 9.93 26.14
C LEU A 54 -6.47 11.26 26.83
N LYS A 55 -6.32 11.28 28.15
CA LYS A 55 -5.89 12.47 28.90
C LYS A 55 -4.48 12.90 28.50
N ALA A 56 -3.55 11.95 28.33
CA ALA A 56 -2.19 12.24 27.87
C ALA A 56 -2.19 12.82 26.46
N ALA A 57 -2.98 12.22 25.54
CA ALA A 57 -3.13 12.69 24.17
C ALA A 57 -3.72 14.11 24.11
N LEU A 58 -4.78 14.41 24.87
CA LEU A 58 -5.39 15.73 24.97
C LEU A 58 -4.44 16.78 25.56
N GLY A 59 -3.48 16.36 26.39
CA GLY A 59 -2.47 17.26 26.96
C GLY A 59 -1.48 17.80 25.92
N ARG A 60 -1.24 17.08 24.82
CA ARG A 60 -0.24 17.41 23.80
C ARG A 60 -0.81 17.65 22.39
N SER A 61 -2.09 17.32 22.16
CA SER A 61 -2.76 17.46 20.86
C SER A 61 -4.05 18.26 20.98
N ASP A 62 -4.44 18.95 19.91
CA ASP A 62 -5.70 19.71 19.84
C ASP A 62 -6.86 18.79 19.48
N ILE A 63 -6.57 17.74 18.70
CA ILE A 63 -7.54 16.77 18.23
C ILE A 63 -7.05 15.37 18.60
N VAL A 64 -7.93 14.54 19.16
CA VAL A 64 -7.69 13.11 19.33
C VAL A 64 -8.78 12.35 18.55
N ILE A 65 -8.37 11.45 17.68
CA ILE A 65 -9.30 10.58 16.96
C ILE A 65 -9.17 9.18 17.53
N THR A 66 -10.24 8.64 18.12
CA THR A 66 -10.30 7.26 18.57
C THR A 66 -10.89 6.36 17.48
N SER A 67 -10.44 5.12 17.39
CA SER A 67 -10.96 4.10 16.48
C SER A 67 -11.09 2.77 17.22
N GLY A 68 -12.29 2.23 17.30
CA GLY A 68 -12.61 0.97 17.98
C GLY A 68 -13.38 1.14 19.29
N GLY A 69 -13.85 0.03 19.87
CA GLY A 69 -14.55 -0.02 21.14
C GLY A 69 -15.95 0.62 21.15
N LEU A 70 -16.68 0.56 20.01
CA LEU A 70 -18.05 1.06 19.85
C LEU A 70 -19.09 -0.07 19.67
N GLY A 71 -18.69 -1.30 19.81
CA GLY A 71 -19.59 -2.45 19.73
C GLY A 71 -20.58 -2.50 20.91
N PRO A 72 -21.43 -3.54 20.92
CA PRO A 72 -22.47 -3.70 21.94
C PRO A 72 -22.01 -4.48 23.19
N THR A 73 -20.77 -4.93 23.24
CA THR A 73 -20.25 -5.76 24.33
C THR A 73 -19.80 -4.95 25.53
N ASP A 74 -19.59 -5.57 26.68
CA ASP A 74 -19.27 -4.88 27.93
C ASP A 74 -17.89 -4.23 27.92
N ASP A 75 -16.99 -4.72 27.06
CA ASP A 75 -15.65 -4.21 26.85
C ASP A 75 -15.58 -3.07 25.80
N ASP A 76 -16.65 -2.83 25.05
CA ASP A 76 -16.77 -1.69 24.13
C ASP A 76 -17.15 -0.40 24.91
N LEU A 77 -16.16 0.30 25.44
CA LEU A 77 -16.35 1.43 26.34
C LEU A 77 -15.75 2.74 25.84
N THR A 78 -15.34 2.82 24.58
CA THR A 78 -14.64 3.98 24.05
C THR A 78 -15.48 5.27 24.14
N LYS A 79 -16.76 5.20 23.79
CA LYS A 79 -17.66 6.35 23.82
C LYS A 79 -17.90 6.84 25.26
N GLU A 80 -18.14 5.93 26.18
CA GLU A 80 -18.34 6.21 27.60
C GLU A 80 -17.11 6.90 28.19
N VAL A 81 -15.91 6.34 27.97
CA VAL A 81 -14.65 6.90 28.48
C VAL A 81 -14.37 8.27 27.86
N CYS A 82 -14.57 8.44 26.56
CA CYS A 82 -14.38 9.72 25.90
C CYS A 82 -15.34 10.81 26.46
N CYS A 83 -16.60 10.44 26.67
CA CYS A 83 -17.59 11.33 27.27
C CYS A 83 -17.24 11.70 28.71
N GLU A 84 -16.83 10.73 29.53
CA GLU A 84 -16.39 10.99 30.91
C GLU A 84 -15.19 11.93 30.96
N VAL A 85 -14.13 11.66 30.19
CA VAL A 85 -12.91 12.47 30.15
C VAL A 85 -13.18 13.89 29.67
N MET A 86 -14.04 14.05 28.68
CA MET A 86 -14.42 15.35 28.12
C MET A 86 -15.54 16.04 28.92
N GLY A 87 -16.16 15.32 29.86
CA GLY A 87 -17.26 15.84 30.70
C GLY A 87 -18.55 16.07 29.90
N PHE A 88 -18.94 15.11 29.10
CA PHE A 88 -20.23 15.04 28.39
C PHE A 88 -21.12 13.98 29.04
N GLU A 89 -22.41 14.30 29.10
CA GLU A 89 -23.43 13.32 29.51
C GLU A 89 -23.84 12.45 28.32
N LEU A 90 -24.06 11.15 28.54
CA LEU A 90 -24.65 10.25 27.58
C LEU A 90 -26.16 10.15 27.82
N ARG A 91 -26.94 10.17 26.76
CA ARG A 91 -28.40 9.99 26.79
C ARG A 91 -28.83 9.08 25.66
N GLU A 92 -29.81 8.22 25.94
CA GLU A 92 -30.43 7.40 24.91
C GLU A 92 -31.14 8.29 23.87
N ASP A 93 -30.85 8.01 22.61
CA ASP A 93 -31.45 8.65 21.44
C ASP A 93 -32.39 7.65 20.75
N GLU A 94 -33.69 7.90 20.82
CA GLU A 94 -34.70 6.98 20.31
C GLU A 94 -34.66 6.83 18.80
N ASP A 95 -34.31 7.89 18.06
CA ASP A 95 -34.19 7.82 16.60
C ASP A 95 -33.04 6.89 16.19
N THR A 96 -31.92 6.96 16.91
CA THR A 96 -30.80 6.04 16.74
C THR A 96 -31.17 4.60 17.13
N ALA A 97 -31.86 4.42 18.26
CA ALA A 97 -32.32 3.09 18.69
C ALA A 97 -33.24 2.46 17.64
N GLU A 98 -34.19 3.22 17.07
CA GLU A 98 -35.09 2.73 16.02
C GLU A 98 -34.33 2.41 14.72
N ARG A 99 -33.33 3.19 14.38
CA ARG A 99 -32.46 2.92 13.23
C ARG A 99 -31.68 1.61 13.39
N ILE A 100 -31.15 1.36 14.59
CA ILE A 100 -30.45 0.09 14.90
C ILE A 100 -31.45 -1.08 14.83
N ARG A 101 -32.67 -0.94 15.39
CA ARG A 101 -33.73 -1.96 15.28
C ARG A 101 -34.05 -2.27 13.80
N SER A 102 -34.19 -1.22 12.99
CA SER A 102 -34.50 -1.32 11.56
C SER A 102 -33.36 -2.01 10.80
N TYR A 103 -32.09 -1.72 11.13
CA TYR A 103 -30.94 -2.41 10.56
C TYR A 103 -30.99 -3.92 10.79
N PHE A 104 -31.23 -4.37 12.04
CA PHE A 104 -31.35 -5.80 12.34
C PHE A 104 -32.53 -6.45 11.63
N LYS A 105 -33.68 -5.77 11.57
CA LYS A 105 -34.86 -6.25 10.87
C LYS A 105 -34.60 -6.43 9.36
N SER A 106 -33.86 -5.52 8.74
CA SER A 106 -33.48 -5.60 7.32
C SER A 106 -32.57 -6.80 7.01
N LYS A 107 -31.83 -7.28 8.02
CA LYS A 107 -30.97 -8.46 7.94
C LYS A 107 -31.71 -9.76 8.33
N GLY A 108 -33.03 -9.68 8.60
CA GLY A 108 -33.86 -10.85 8.93
C GLY A 108 -33.76 -11.29 10.38
N GLY A 109 -33.22 -10.47 11.29
CA GLY A 109 -33.07 -10.74 12.72
C GLY A 109 -33.77 -9.74 13.63
N ASN A 110 -33.78 -10.04 14.93
CA ASN A 110 -34.18 -9.11 15.98
C ASN A 110 -32.91 -8.50 16.61
N MET A 111 -33.00 -7.23 17.00
CA MET A 111 -31.90 -6.54 17.70
C MET A 111 -31.77 -7.14 19.13
N PRO A 112 -30.56 -7.62 19.50
CA PRO A 112 -30.29 -7.94 20.93
C PRO A 112 -30.30 -6.68 21.79
N GLU A 113 -30.78 -6.78 23.05
CA GLU A 113 -30.93 -5.58 23.91
C GLU A 113 -29.64 -4.84 24.20
N ASN A 114 -28.49 -5.53 24.25
CA ASN A 114 -27.19 -4.91 24.47
C ASN A 114 -26.81 -3.91 23.37
N ASN A 115 -27.41 -4.00 22.17
CA ASN A 115 -27.19 -3.02 21.10
C ASN A 115 -27.79 -1.62 21.41
N LEU A 116 -28.69 -1.50 22.40
CA LEU A 116 -29.18 -0.20 22.86
C LEU A 116 -28.06 0.67 23.45
N LYS A 117 -26.99 0.07 23.96
CA LYS A 117 -25.77 0.78 24.36
C LYS A 117 -25.22 1.68 23.24
N GLN A 118 -25.34 1.25 21.98
CA GLN A 118 -24.88 2.04 20.85
C GLN A 118 -25.73 3.28 20.59
N ALA A 119 -27.00 3.29 21.04
CA ALA A 119 -27.91 4.42 20.95
C ALA A 119 -27.68 5.49 22.07
N MET A 120 -26.77 5.24 22.99
CA MET A 120 -26.36 6.26 23.98
C MET A 120 -25.48 7.28 23.29
N LEU A 121 -25.96 8.53 23.11
CA LEU A 121 -25.27 9.59 22.39
C LEU A 121 -24.84 10.74 23.33
N PRO A 122 -23.73 11.44 23.02
CA PRO A 122 -23.25 12.55 23.82
C PRO A 122 -24.17 13.78 23.69
N VAL A 123 -24.69 14.27 24.79
CA VAL A 123 -25.51 15.48 24.82
C VAL A 123 -24.65 16.70 24.46
N GLY A 124 -24.99 17.36 23.37
CA GLY A 124 -24.25 18.53 22.88
C GLY A 124 -23.01 18.19 22.03
N GLY A 125 -22.75 16.91 21.79
CA GLY A 125 -21.77 16.47 20.78
C GLY A 125 -22.35 16.50 19.37
N THR A 126 -21.48 16.41 18.37
CA THR A 126 -21.88 16.21 16.97
C THR A 126 -21.89 14.71 16.67
N VAL A 127 -23.03 14.15 16.29
CA VAL A 127 -23.19 12.73 15.98
C VAL A 127 -22.84 12.48 14.52
N PHE A 128 -22.09 11.38 14.26
CA PHE A 128 -21.80 10.86 12.93
C PHE A 128 -22.62 9.60 12.72
N GLU A 129 -23.59 9.67 11.85
CA GLU A 129 -24.42 8.51 11.53
C GLU A 129 -23.61 7.38 10.90
N ASN A 130 -23.96 6.15 11.25
CA ASN A 130 -23.36 4.96 10.64
C ASN A 130 -24.32 4.34 9.64
N ASN A 131 -24.08 4.56 8.35
CA ASN A 131 -24.88 4.00 7.26
C ASN A 131 -24.43 2.59 6.84
N HIS A 132 -23.30 2.11 7.41
CA HIS A 132 -22.66 0.84 7.04
C HIS A 132 -22.60 -0.17 8.19
N GLY A 133 -23.08 0.22 9.36
CA GLY A 133 -23.13 -0.59 10.58
C GLY A 133 -24.17 -0.07 11.57
N THR A 134 -23.97 -0.36 12.86
CA THR A 134 -24.94 -0.02 13.92
C THR A 134 -24.45 1.07 14.86
N ALA A 135 -23.15 1.19 15.09
CA ALA A 135 -22.57 2.10 16.07
C ALA A 135 -22.31 3.49 15.46
N PRO A 136 -23.03 4.56 15.86
CA PRO A 136 -22.70 5.91 15.44
C PRO A 136 -21.38 6.38 16.04
N GLY A 137 -20.66 7.21 15.29
CA GLY A 137 -19.54 7.97 15.79
C GLY A 137 -19.98 9.31 16.39
N ALA A 138 -19.03 10.05 16.95
CA ALA A 138 -19.32 11.39 17.48
C ALA A 138 -18.06 12.28 17.49
N ALA A 139 -18.28 13.61 17.53
CA ALA A 139 -17.26 14.59 17.88
C ALA A 139 -17.65 15.33 19.15
N LEU A 140 -16.72 15.43 20.08
CA LEU A 140 -16.83 16.11 21.36
C LEU A 140 -15.89 17.33 21.36
N GLU A 141 -16.41 18.52 21.51
CA GLU A 141 -15.60 19.74 21.55
C GLU A 141 -15.77 20.45 22.87
N LYS A 142 -14.68 20.71 23.57
CA LYS A 142 -14.68 21.44 24.84
C LYS A 142 -13.33 22.06 25.13
N ASN A 143 -13.33 23.32 25.59
CA ASN A 143 -12.11 24.01 26.00
C ASN A 143 -10.99 24.05 24.95
N GLY A 144 -11.33 24.17 23.67
CA GLY A 144 -10.36 24.19 22.57
C GLY A 144 -9.78 22.82 22.21
N LYS A 145 -10.29 21.75 22.80
CA LYS A 145 -9.93 20.35 22.48
C LYS A 145 -11.07 19.64 21.77
N CYS A 146 -10.73 18.70 20.91
CA CYS A 146 -11.68 17.91 20.16
C CYS A 146 -11.34 16.41 20.28
N VAL A 147 -12.35 15.59 20.58
CA VAL A 147 -12.25 14.13 20.50
C VAL A 147 -13.23 13.64 19.44
N ILE A 148 -12.72 12.92 18.45
CA ILE A 148 -13.53 12.26 17.42
C ILE A 148 -13.55 10.77 17.70
N ILE A 149 -14.72 10.18 17.73
CA ILE A 149 -14.96 8.78 18.08
C ILE A 149 -15.45 8.08 16.82
N LEU A 150 -14.68 7.09 16.33
CA LEU A 150 -14.98 6.31 15.12
C LEU A 150 -15.02 4.82 15.41
N PRO A 151 -15.78 4.03 14.63
CA PRO A 151 -15.87 2.58 14.80
C PRO A 151 -14.54 1.86 14.49
N GLY A 152 -14.44 0.59 14.92
CA GLY A 152 -13.29 -0.28 14.67
C GLY A 152 -13.25 -0.87 13.25
N PRO A 153 -14.32 -1.50 12.74
CA PRO A 153 -14.29 -2.12 11.43
C PRO A 153 -13.98 -1.11 10.31
N PRO A 154 -12.96 -1.38 9.44
CA PRO A 154 -12.62 -0.47 8.34
C PRO A 154 -13.78 -0.18 7.40
N GLY A 155 -14.67 -1.17 7.18
CA GLY A 155 -15.88 -1.02 6.36
C GLY A 155 -16.91 -0.03 6.92
N GLU A 156 -16.80 0.35 8.19
CA GLU A 156 -17.64 1.36 8.85
C GLU A 156 -16.88 2.67 9.03
N LEU A 157 -15.63 2.61 9.48
CA LEU A 157 -14.79 3.78 9.75
C LEU A 157 -14.54 4.61 8.48
N VAL A 158 -14.13 3.98 7.38
CA VAL A 158 -13.77 4.69 6.15
C VAL A 158 -14.95 5.46 5.57
N PRO A 159 -16.15 4.88 5.39
CA PRO A 159 -17.33 5.64 4.96
C PRO A 159 -17.70 6.76 5.95
N MET A 160 -17.76 6.48 7.25
CA MET A 160 -18.14 7.48 8.27
C MET A 160 -17.16 8.65 8.29
N PHE A 161 -15.86 8.40 8.16
CA PHE A 161 -14.88 9.46 8.02
C PHE A 161 -15.15 10.33 6.80
N ASN A 162 -15.35 9.73 5.63
CA ASN A 162 -15.56 10.46 4.38
C ASN A 162 -16.88 11.22 4.33
N GLU A 163 -17.96 10.64 4.86
CA GLU A 163 -19.31 11.21 4.83
C GLU A 163 -19.52 12.30 5.88
N SER A 164 -18.89 12.18 7.06
CA SER A 164 -19.18 13.03 8.22
C SER A 164 -17.94 13.68 8.84
N ALA A 165 -16.97 12.88 9.32
CA ALA A 165 -15.85 13.40 10.10
C ALA A 165 -14.93 14.32 9.28
N ARG A 166 -14.71 14.02 7.99
CA ARG A 166 -13.95 14.89 7.08
C ARG A 166 -14.55 16.30 6.98
N GLY A 167 -15.86 16.38 6.82
CA GLY A 167 -16.59 17.66 6.78
C GLY A 167 -16.43 18.47 8.07
N PHE A 168 -16.55 17.79 9.21
CA PHE A 168 -16.38 18.37 10.53
C PHE A 168 -14.94 18.88 10.77
N LEU A 169 -13.94 18.13 10.33
CA LEU A 169 -12.52 18.44 10.50
C LEU A 169 -12.04 19.63 9.64
N LYS A 170 -12.77 20.05 8.60
CA LYS A 170 -12.36 21.17 7.74
C LYS A 170 -12.05 22.46 8.51
N LYS A 171 -12.72 22.71 9.63
CA LYS A 171 -12.48 23.89 10.45
C LYS A 171 -11.13 23.90 11.16
N TYR A 172 -10.46 22.76 11.24
CA TYR A 172 -9.11 22.60 11.80
C TYR A 172 -8.03 22.55 10.74
N SER A 173 -8.43 22.52 9.47
CA SER A 173 -7.51 22.52 8.34
C SER A 173 -6.78 23.86 8.24
N ASP A 174 -5.46 23.80 8.12
CA ASP A 174 -4.61 24.98 7.96
C ASP A 174 -3.81 24.81 6.64
N GLY A 175 -4.51 25.03 5.53
CA GLY A 175 -4.00 24.83 4.18
C GLY A 175 -4.19 23.39 3.66
N ALA A 176 -3.48 23.08 2.60
CA ALA A 176 -3.47 21.77 1.95
C ALA A 176 -2.06 21.20 1.90
N ILE A 177 -1.95 19.89 2.08
CA ILE A 177 -0.71 19.14 1.87
C ILE A 177 -0.92 18.23 0.66
N VAL A 178 -0.03 18.34 -0.35
CA VAL A 178 0.03 17.47 -1.52
C VAL A 178 1.34 16.70 -1.50
N SER A 179 1.28 15.43 -1.82
CA SER A 179 2.46 14.58 -1.92
C SER A 179 2.45 13.84 -3.24
N HIS A 180 3.57 13.87 -3.94
CA HIS A 180 3.84 13.04 -5.10
C HIS A 180 4.90 12.00 -4.79
N THR A 181 4.89 10.91 -5.53
CA THR A 181 5.88 9.85 -5.41
C THR A 181 6.62 9.64 -6.71
N VAL A 182 7.95 9.48 -6.63
CA VAL A 182 8.80 9.04 -7.74
C VAL A 182 9.30 7.64 -7.39
N ASN A 183 9.02 6.68 -8.26
CA ASN A 183 9.33 5.27 -8.03
C ASN A 183 10.51 4.83 -8.88
N ILE A 184 11.50 4.19 -8.26
CA ILE A 184 12.82 3.91 -8.81
C ILE A 184 13.12 2.41 -8.68
N ILE A 185 13.66 1.82 -9.73
CA ILE A 185 14.09 0.43 -9.74
C ILE A 185 15.47 0.30 -10.41
N GLY A 186 16.32 -0.57 -9.85
CA GLY A 186 17.64 -0.82 -10.42
C GLY A 186 18.77 0.09 -9.89
N MET A 187 18.44 0.99 -8.96
CA MET A 187 19.41 1.83 -8.24
C MET A 187 19.17 1.68 -6.73
N GLY A 188 20.24 1.58 -5.95
CA GLY A 188 20.15 1.47 -4.48
C GLY A 188 19.82 2.81 -3.83
N GLU A 189 19.30 2.77 -2.60
CA GLU A 189 18.89 3.96 -1.85
C GLU A 189 20.05 4.96 -1.67
N SER A 190 21.24 4.47 -1.33
CA SER A 190 22.42 5.34 -1.16
C SER A 190 22.82 6.08 -2.43
N SER A 191 22.77 5.39 -3.59
CA SER A 191 23.07 5.99 -4.88
C SER A 191 22.01 7.00 -5.30
N VAL A 192 20.73 6.71 -5.04
CA VAL A 192 19.64 7.67 -5.26
C VAL A 192 19.83 8.90 -4.39
N ALA A 193 20.18 8.70 -3.10
CA ALA A 193 20.40 9.80 -2.18
C ALA A 193 21.58 10.70 -2.60
N GLU A 194 22.66 10.12 -3.13
CA GLU A 194 23.83 10.87 -3.64
C GLU A 194 23.45 11.77 -4.83
N GLU A 195 22.64 11.26 -5.76
CA GLU A 195 22.22 12.01 -6.97
C GLU A 195 21.32 13.21 -6.69
N ILE A 196 20.63 13.21 -5.53
CA ILE A 196 19.66 14.26 -5.15
C ILE A 196 19.96 14.86 -3.76
N GLU A 197 21.21 14.75 -3.27
CA GLU A 197 21.59 15.19 -1.92
C GLU A 197 21.17 16.64 -1.64
N ASP A 198 21.34 17.52 -2.61
CA ASP A 198 21.00 18.94 -2.54
C ASP A 198 19.48 19.21 -2.34
N MET A 199 18.63 18.23 -2.59
CA MET A 199 17.19 18.39 -2.46
C MET A 199 16.65 18.04 -1.07
N PHE A 200 17.44 17.36 -0.21
CA PHE A 200 16.98 16.97 1.12
C PHE A 200 16.90 18.11 2.14
N ASP A 201 17.65 19.18 1.92
CA ASP A 201 17.65 20.35 2.81
C ASP A 201 16.44 21.28 2.59
N ALA A 202 15.66 21.04 1.53
CA ALA A 202 14.49 21.84 1.20
C ALA A 202 13.41 21.70 2.28
N LYS A 203 12.88 22.85 2.76
CA LYS A 203 11.85 22.86 3.81
C LYS A 203 10.43 22.67 3.25
N ASN A 204 10.20 23.13 2.03
CA ASN A 204 8.91 23.04 1.36
C ASN A 204 9.05 23.34 -0.14
N PRO A 205 8.88 22.36 -1.05
CA PRO A 205 8.58 20.95 -0.77
C PRO A 205 9.70 20.21 -0.05
N THR A 206 9.36 19.21 0.75
CA THR A 206 10.33 18.25 1.29
C THR A 206 10.46 17.03 0.40
N VAL A 207 11.66 16.44 0.34
CA VAL A 207 11.94 15.18 -0.35
C VAL A 207 12.36 14.14 0.69
N ALA A 208 11.75 12.97 0.68
CA ALA A 208 12.08 11.90 1.62
C ALA A 208 12.15 10.54 0.90
N PRO A 209 13.25 9.76 1.08
CA PRO A 209 13.37 8.42 0.55
C PRO A 209 12.63 7.41 1.44
N TYR A 210 12.07 6.39 0.80
CA TYR A 210 11.46 5.23 1.42
C TYR A 210 11.98 3.99 0.71
N ALA A 211 12.74 3.18 1.41
CA ALA A 211 13.17 1.88 0.91
C ALA A 211 11.98 0.90 0.82
N LYS A 212 11.91 0.18 -0.29
CA LYS A 212 11.05 -0.96 -0.51
C LYS A 212 11.92 -2.10 -1.04
N SER A 213 11.50 -3.35 -0.84
CA SER A 213 12.27 -4.50 -1.32
C SER A 213 12.66 -4.35 -2.80
N GLY A 214 13.96 -4.15 -3.08
CA GLY A 214 14.48 -4.00 -4.44
C GLY A 214 14.08 -2.74 -5.22
N GLU A 215 13.41 -1.78 -4.57
CA GLU A 215 12.95 -0.52 -5.15
C GLU A 215 13.20 0.63 -4.18
N VAL A 216 13.29 1.85 -4.69
CA VAL A 216 13.32 3.08 -3.89
C VAL A 216 12.12 3.95 -4.29
N ARG A 217 11.47 4.53 -3.31
CA ARG A 217 10.41 5.50 -3.52
C ARG A 217 10.81 6.83 -2.89
N LEU A 218 10.79 7.89 -3.66
CA LEU A 218 10.91 9.24 -3.15
C LEU A 218 9.51 9.83 -2.97
N ARG A 219 9.27 10.49 -1.86
CA ARG A 219 8.06 11.27 -1.64
C ARG A 219 8.40 12.75 -1.56
N ILE A 220 7.78 13.50 -2.42
CA ILE A 220 7.86 14.95 -2.51
C ILE A 220 6.59 15.51 -1.89
N THR A 221 6.70 16.33 -0.85
CA THR A 221 5.54 16.83 -0.11
C THR A 221 5.62 18.35 0.04
N ALA A 222 4.59 19.03 -0.43
CA ALA A 222 4.42 20.47 -0.24
C ALA A 222 3.19 20.77 0.60
N LYS A 223 3.27 21.89 1.34
CA LYS A 223 2.14 22.52 2.03
C LYS A 223 1.95 23.93 1.49
N ALA A 224 0.69 24.28 1.15
CA ALA A 224 0.28 25.62 0.71
C ALA A 224 -1.13 25.97 1.20
N GLU A 225 -1.64 27.16 0.86
CA GLU A 225 -3.01 27.55 1.20
C GLU A 225 -4.05 26.68 0.46
N THR A 226 -3.73 26.26 -0.77
CA THR A 226 -4.60 25.43 -1.59
C THR A 226 -3.84 24.18 -2.10
N ALA A 227 -4.60 23.14 -2.46
CA ALA A 227 -4.02 21.93 -3.06
C ALA A 227 -3.34 22.23 -4.40
N ASP A 228 -3.92 23.10 -5.22
CA ASP A 228 -3.36 23.52 -6.50
C ASP A 228 -2.00 24.22 -6.37
N GLU A 229 -1.84 25.04 -5.32
CA GLU A 229 -0.56 25.70 -5.04
C GLU A 229 0.48 24.68 -4.57
N ALA A 230 0.11 23.77 -3.65
CA ALA A 230 1.00 22.72 -3.19
C ALA A 230 1.42 21.79 -4.33
N ASP A 231 0.52 21.44 -5.24
CA ASP A 231 0.79 20.66 -6.43
C ASP A 231 1.82 21.34 -7.34
N LYS A 232 1.60 22.63 -7.65
CA LYS A 232 2.52 23.45 -8.43
C LYS A 232 3.91 23.60 -7.80
N MET A 233 4.01 23.51 -6.49
CA MET A 233 5.30 23.49 -5.79
C MET A 233 6.02 22.15 -5.94
N CYS A 234 5.28 21.04 -5.91
CA CYS A 234 5.87 19.70 -6.08
C CYS A 234 6.35 19.44 -7.52
N ALA A 235 5.58 19.85 -8.52
CA ALA A 235 5.81 19.51 -9.92
C ALA A 235 7.26 19.74 -10.39
N PRO A 236 7.89 20.93 -10.24
CA PRO A 236 9.27 21.15 -10.70
C PRO A 236 10.29 20.28 -9.98
N VAL A 237 10.04 19.89 -8.72
CA VAL A 237 10.93 18.99 -7.96
C VAL A 237 10.83 17.57 -8.48
N VAL A 238 9.61 17.11 -8.79
CA VAL A 238 9.37 15.81 -9.41
C VAL A 238 10.05 15.73 -10.77
N ASP A 239 9.89 16.75 -11.62
CA ASP A 239 10.50 16.82 -12.96
C ASP A 239 12.03 16.79 -12.89
N GLU A 240 12.63 17.53 -11.97
CA GLU A 240 14.07 17.55 -11.75
C GLU A 240 14.61 16.19 -11.30
N ILE A 241 13.94 15.54 -10.34
CA ILE A 241 14.29 14.19 -9.88
C ILE A 241 14.20 13.19 -11.04
N CYS A 242 13.13 13.23 -11.82
CA CYS A 242 12.96 12.36 -12.99
C CYS A 242 14.05 12.61 -14.04
N SER A 243 14.44 13.88 -14.25
CA SER A 243 15.51 14.24 -15.18
C SER A 243 16.88 13.72 -14.74
N ARG A 244 17.24 13.87 -13.46
CA ARG A 244 18.52 13.40 -12.92
C ARG A 244 18.63 11.89 -12.92
N LEU A 245 17.57 11.19 -12.47
CA LEU A 245 17.60 9.75 -12.32
C LEU A 245 17.31 8.99 -13.65
N GLY A 246 16.66 9.61 -14.61
CA GLY A 246 16.45 9.06 -15.94
C GLY A 246 15.73 7.72 -15.97
N ASP A 247 16.31 6.74 -16.68
CA ASP A 247 15.64 5.47 -16.98
C ASP A 247 15.40 4.55 -15.77
N VAL A 248 16.02 4.82 -14.62
CA VAL A 248 15.72 4.06 -13.39
C VAL A 248 14.39 4.46 -12.76
N VAL A 249 13.83 5.62 -13.11
CA VAL A 249 12.46 6.01 -12.75
C VAL A 249 11.47 5.23 -13.59
N TYR A 250 10.60 4.44 -12.94
CA TYR A 250 9.58 3.70 -13.66
C TYR A 250 8.20 4.39 -13.67
N GLY A 251 8.01 5.39 -12.85
CA GLY A 251 6.78 6.17 -12.85
C GLY A 251 6.63 7.09 -11.64
N THR A 252 5.71 8.03 -11.78
CA THR A 252 5.28 8.96 -10.73
C THR A 252 3.86 8.60 -10.28
N ASP A 253 3.59 8.70 -8.97
CA ASP A 253 2.27 8.43 -8.35
C ASP A 253 1.69 7.05 -8.66
N MET A 254 2.57 6.08 -8.92
CA MET A 254 2.21 4.69 -9.16
C MET A 254 2.44 3.84 -7.91
N ASN A 255 1.66 2.78 -7.76
CA ASN A 255 1.80 1.88 -6.62
C ASN A 255 2.90 0.83 -6.84
N SER A 256 3.13 0.41 -8.11
CA SER A 256 4.02 -0.69 -8.42
C SER A 256 4.50 -0.71 -9.89
N ILE A 257 5.57 -1.46 -10.14
CA ILE A 257 6.11 -1.66 -11.49
C ILE A 257 5.13 -2.42 -12.40
N GLU A 258 4.36 -3.37 -11.87
CA GLU A 258 3.33 -4.09 -12.62
C GLU A 258 2.22 -3.18 -13.13
N GLU A 259 1.82 -2.17 -12.34
CA GLU A 259 0.86 -1.15 -12.77
C GLU A 259 1.39 -0.39 -14.00
N ARG A 260 2.68 0.00 -13.98
CA ARG A 260 3.32 0.65 -15.12
C ARG A 260 3.38 -0.24 -16.36
N VAL A 261 3.75 -1.51 -16.18
CA VAL A 261 3.82 -2.47 -17.30
C VAL A 261 2.44 -2.70 -17.93
N VAL A 262 1.40 -2.92 -17.12
CA VAL A 262 0.03 -3.09 -17.61
C VAL A 262 -0.45 -1.84 -18.34
N ALA A 263 -0.18 -0.64 -17.81
CA ALA A 263 -0.54 0.61 -18.46
C ALA A 263 0.14 0.76 -19.83
N LEU A 264 1.45 0.51 -19.92
CA LEU A 264 2.20 0.56 -21.19
C LEU A 264 1.73 -0.46 -22.22
N LEU A 265 1.40 -1.66 -21.79
CA LEU A 265 0.85 -2.70 -22.68
C LEU A 265 -0.50 -2.28 -23.27
N LYS A 266 -1.39 -1.72 -22.45
CA LYS A 266 -2.68 -1.17 -22.90
C LYS A 266 -2.49 -0.01 -23.88
N GLU A 267 -1.64 0.95 -23.52
CA GLU A 267 -1.33 2.11 -24.36
C GLU A 267 -0.83 1.72 -25.75
N LYS A 268 0.02 0.67 -25.80
CA LYS A 268 0.63 0.19 -27.06
C LYS A 268 -0.20 -0.91 -27.76
N GLY A 269 -1.31 -1.35 -27.18
CA GLY A 269 -2.14 -2.44 -27.70
C GLY A 269 -1.38 -3.77 -27.80
N LYS A 270 -0.43 -4.02 -26.87
CA LYS A 270 0.44 -5.20 -26.85
C LYS A 270 0.06 -6.17 -25.75
N LYS A 271 0.39 -7.44 -25.96
CA LYS A 271 0.20 -8.53 -25.02
C LYS A 271 1.52 -9.10 -24.52
N ILE A 272 1.53 -9.56 -23.27
CA ILE A 272 2.68 -10.14 -22.60
C ILE A 272 2.42 -11.59 -22.18
N ALA A 273 3.45 -12.43 -22.27
CA ALA A 273 3.48 -13.77 -21.70
C ALA A 273 4.69 -13.95 -20.77
N THR A 274 4.63 -14.94 -19.88
CA THR A 274 5.71 -15.22 -18.93
C THR A 274 6.12 -16.68 -18.97
N ALA A 275 7.42 -16.95 -18.74
CA ALA A 275 7.97 -18.28 -18.51
C ALA A 275 8.80 -18.28 -17.22
N GLU A 276 8.36 -18.98 -16.22
CA GLU A 276 8.93 -18.87 -14.88
C GLU A 276 9.50 -20.20 -14.37
N SER A 277 10.65 -20.11 -13.71
CA SER A 277 11.24 -21.20 -12.94
C SER A 277 11.25 -20.82 -11.44
N CYS A 278 12.23 -20.06 -10.96
CA CYS A 278 12.39 -19.74 -9.54
C CYS A 278 11.27 -18.84 -8.98
N THR A 279 10.63 -18.00 -9.79
CA THR A 279 9.52 -17.14 -9.38
C THR A 279 8.17 -17.88 -9.35
N ALA A 280 8.02 -18.95 -10.12
CA ALA A 280 6.94 -19.94 -10.03
C ALA A 280 5.52 -19.33 -9.98
N GLY A 281 5.14 -18.56 -11.00
CA GLY A 281 3.82 -17.94 -11.11
C GLY A 281 3.70 -16.60 -10.40
N TYR A 282 4.78 -16.04 -9.85
CA TYR A 282 4.74 -14.79 -9.11
C TYR A 282 4.53 -13.58 -10.01
N ILE A 283 5.09 -13.58 -11.22
CA ILE A 283 4.90 -12.49 -12.19
C ILE A 283 3.46 -12.43 -12.71
N PRO A 284 2.86 -13.53 -13.19
CA PRO A 284 1.43 -13.59 -13.52
C PRO A 284 0.52 -13.11 -12.40
N LYS A 285 0.79 -13.55 -11.15
CA LYS A 285 0.03 -13.11 -9.99
C LYS A 285 0.08 -11.59 -9.85
N ARG A 286 1.25 -10.98 -9.91
CA ARG A 286 1.42 -9.51 -9.79
C ARG A 286 0.74 -8.76 -10.93
N LEU A 287 0.85 -9.24 -12.18
CA LEU A 287 0.17 -8.63 -13.33
C LEU A 287 -1.35 -8.71 -13.20
N THR A 288 -1.86 -9.86 -12.76
CA THR A 288 -3.31 -10.08 -12.64
C THR A 288 -3.95 -9.45 -11.41
N ASP A 289 -3.17 -8.97 -10.45
CA ASP A 289 -3.65 -8.11 -9.36
C ASP A 289 -4.11 -6.74 -9.89
N ILE A 290 -3.64 -6.34 -11.08
CA ILE A 290 -4.01 -5.04 -11.67
C ILE A 290 -5.33 -5.18 -12.44
N PRO A 291 -6.37 -4.40 -12.11
CA PRO A 291 -7.65 -4.44 -12.82
C PRO A 291 -7.48 -4.22 -14.34
N GLY A 292 -8.12 -5.06 -15.12
CA GLY A 292 -8.05 -5.03 -16.59
C GLY A 292 -6.79 -5.69 -17.17
N ALA A 293 -6.01 -6.43 -16.38
CA ALA A 293 -4.86 -7.20 -16.86
C ALA A 293 -5.24 -8.25 -17.93
N SER A 294 -6.50 -8.74 -17.94
CA SER A 294 -6.99 -9.69 -18.93
C SER A 294 -6.93 -9.20 -20.38
N GLU A 295 -6.83 -7.89 -20.59
CA GLU A 295 -6.69 -7.30 -21.92
C GLU A 295 -5.28 -7.47 -22.49
N VAL A 296 -4.26 -7.60 -21.61
CA VAL A 296 -2.85 -7.53 -21.97
C VAL A 296 -2.03 -8.77 -21.58
N PHE A 297 -2.51 -9.57 -20.63
CA PHE A 297 -1.81 -10.78 -20.19
C PHE A 297 -2.37 -12.02 -20.91
N GLU A 298 -1.54 -12.67 -21.71
CA GLU A 298 -1.95 -13.79 -22.56
C GLU A 298 -1.82 -15.13 -21.85
N CYS A 299 -0.62 -15.45 -21.31
CA CYS A 299 -0.42 -16.66 -20.52
C CYS A 299 0.83 -16.61 -19.63
N GLY A 300 0.84 -17.45 -18.59
CA GLY A 300 2.01 -17.70 -17.73
C GLY A 300 2.36 -19.20 -17.72
N ILE A 301 3.60 -19.53 -18.03
CA ILE A 301 4.10 -20.91 -18.06
C ILE A 301 5.07 -21.11 -16.90
N VAL A 302 4.71 -21.95 -15.94
CA VAL A 302 5.62 -22.38 -14.87
C VAL A 302 6.36 -23.61 -15.33
N SER A 303 7.63 -23.44 -15.73
CA SER A 303 8.51 -24.49 -16.25
C SER A 303 9.60 -24.84 -15.22
N TYR A 304 9.22 -25.53 -14.13
CA TYR A 304 10.09 -25.71 -12.97
C TYR A 304 11.20 -26.77 -13.21
N SER A 305 10.89 -27.87 -13.91
CA SER A 305 11.87 -28.91 -14.24
C SER A 305 12.51 -28.69 -15.62
N ASN A 306 13.68 -29.26 -15.84
CA ASN A 306 14.38 -29.20 -17.13
C ASN A 306 13.58 -29.85 -18.25
N ASP A 307 12.91 -30.95 -17.96
CA ASP A 307 12.06 -31.66 -18.96
C ASP A 307 10.92 -30.77 -19.43
N ILE A 308 10.29 -30.03 -18.52
CA ILE A 308 9.21 -29.08 -18.85
C ILE A 308 9.75 -27.87 -19.60
N LYS A 309 10.93 -27.35 -19.26
CA LYS A 309 11.58 -26.29 -20.05
C LYS A 309 11.77 -26.74 -21.51
N THR A 310 12.25 -27.97 -21.72
CA THR A 310 12.41 -28.50 -23.07
C THR A 310 11.06 -28.77 -23.75
N LYS A 311 10.14 -29.46 -23.08
CA LYS A 311 8.87 -29.90 -23.66
C LYS A 311 7.94 -28.76 -24.03
N LEU A 312 7.78 -27.77 -23.16
CA LEU A 312 6.83 -26.67 -23.35
C LEU A 312 7.48 -25.45 -24.04
N LEU A 313 8.67 -25.08 -23.62
CA LEU A 313 9.32 -23.87 -24.09
C LEU A 313 10.35 -24.17 -25.23
N GLY A 314 10.69 -25.43 -25.48
CA GLY A 314 11.67 -25.81 -26.48
C GLY A 314 13.09 -25.40 -26.12
N VAL A 315 13.40 -25.24 -24.82
CA VAL A 315 14.77 -25.08 -24.36
C VAL A 315 15.60 -26.30 -24.79
N SER A 316 16.74 -26.02 -25.46
CA SER A 316 17.59 -27.10 -26.00
C SER A 316 18.17 -27.97 -24.87
N PRO A 317 18.06 -29.31 -24.95
CA PRO A 317 18.74 -30.18 -24.00
C PRO A 317 20.25 -29.91 -23.93
N LYS A 318 20.88 -29.57 -25.07
CA LYS A 318 22.29 -29.18 -25.14
C LYS A 318 22.58 -27.89 -24.34
N THR A 319 21.68 -26.91 -24.37
CA THR A 319 21.80 -25.69 -23.57
C THR A 319 21.76 -26.01 -22.08
N LEU A 320 20.82 -26.87 -21.68
CA LEU A 320 20.69 -27.29 -20.28
C LEU A 320 21.89 -28.09 -19.79
N GLU A 321 22.44 -28.96 -20.65
CA GLU A 321 23.65 -29.77 -20.35
C GLU A 321 24.91 -28.90 -20.26
N THR A 322 25.07 -27.93 -21.17
CA THR A 322 26.29 -27.14 -21.29
C THR A 322 26.34 -25.97 -20.29
N TYR A 323 25.23 -25.27 -20.11
CA TYR A 323 25.16 -24.03 -19.33
C TYR A 323 24.33 -24.15 -18.04
N GLY A 324 23.59 -25.23 -17.89
CA GLY A 324 22.69 -25.44 -16.75
C GLY A 324 21.34 -24.72 -16.89
N ALA A 325 20.44 -25.06 -15.98
CA ALA A 325 19.12 -24.45 -15.92
C ALA A 325 19.16 -22.95 -15.48
N VAL A 326 20.17 -22.59 -14.70
CA VAL A 326 20.38 -21.22 -14.21
C VAL A 326 21.49 -20.56 -15.02
N SER A 327 21.12 -20.03 -16.17
CA SER A 327 22.06 -19.40 -17.10
C SER A 327 21.35 -18.37 -17.98
N GLU A 328 22.13 -17.47 -18.57
CA GLU A 328 21.67 -16.50 -19.56
C GLU A 328 21.01 -17.21 -20.77
N GLN A 329 21.65 -18.27 -21.26
CA GLN A 329 21.20 -19.03 -22.42
C GLN A 329 19.85 -19.68 -22.18
N THR A 330 19.66 -20.29 -21.01
CA THR A 330 18.39 -20.91 -20.62
C THR A 330 17.29 -19.83 -20.45
N ALA A 331 17.58 -18.69 -19.80
CA ALA A 331 16.62 -17.58 -19.69
C ALA A 331 16.18 -17.07 -21.07
N ARG A 332 17.13 -16.86 -21.99
CA ARG A 332 16.88 -16.43 -23.37
C ARG A 332 15.95 -17.40 -24.11
N GLU A 333 16.27 -18.68 -24.08
CA GLU A 333 15.46 -19.70 -24.77
C GLU A 333 14.08 -19.86 -24.13
N MET A 334 13.95 -19.71 -22.81
CA MET A 334 12.67 -19.69 -22.11
C MET A 334 11.78 -18.53 -22.58
N ALA A 335 12.31 -17.31 -22.71
CA ALA A 335 11.56 -16.15 -23.17
C ALA A 335 11.08 -16.33 -24.62
N LEU A 336 11.97 -16.75 -25.53
CA LEU A 336 11.62 -17.07 -26.92
C LEU A 336 10.58 -18.18 -27.03
N GLY A 337 10.70 -19.20 -26.16
CA GLY A 337 9.73 -20.28 -26.06
C GLY A 337 8.35 -19.80 -25.60
N ALA A 338 8.29 -18.95 -24.60
CA ALA A 338 7.04 -18.37 -24.11
C ALA A 338 6.35 -17.54 -25.20
N LYS A 339 7.10 -16.69 -25.90
CA LYS A 339 6.58 -15.91 -27.02
C LYS A 339 6.01 -16.79 -28.13
N ARG A 340 6.74 -17.84 -28.52
CA ARG A 340 6.31 -18.79 -29.57
C ARG A 340 5.03 -19.51 -29.18
N VAL A 341 4.93 -19.99 -27.92
CA VAL A 341 3.78 -20.77 -27.44
C VAL A 341 2.54 -19.90 -27.29
N SER A 342 2.70 -18.69 -26.80
CA SER A 342 1.58 -17.80 -26.50
C SER A 342 1.11 -16.97 -27.69
N GLY A 343 2.02 -16.66 -28.63
CA GLY A 343 1.76 -15.67 -29.68
C GLY A 343 1.75 -14.22 -29.16
N ALA A 344 2.10 -13.97 -27.89
CA ALA A 344 2.14 -12.63 -27.32
C ALA A 344 3.20 -11.75 -28.00
N ASP A 345 3.04 -10.43 -27.95
CA ASP A 345 3.97 -9.47 -28.56
C ASP A 345 5.31 -9.43 -27.81
N ILE A 346 5.25 -9.56 -26.48
CA ILE A 346 6.41 -9.57 -25.60
C ILE A 346 6.35 -10.81 -24.70
N ALA A 347 7.48 -11.40 -24.44
CA ALA A 347 7.58 -12.44 -23.42
C ALA A 347 8.75 -12.18 -22.46
N ILE A 348 8.54 -12.46 -21.20
CA ILE A 348 9.59 -12.43 -20.16
C ILE A 348 9.81 -13.80 -19.57
N SER A 349 11.03 -14.06 -19.13
CA SER A 349 11.35 -15.30 -18.43
C SER A 349 12.21 -15.07 -17.20
N THR A 350 12.18 -16.03 -16.28
CA THR A 350 13.04 -16.06 -15.09
C THR A 350 13.55 -17.46 -14.81
N THR A 351 14.85 -17.57 -14.51
CA THR A 351 15.45 -18.79 -13.97
C THR A 351 16.48 -18.41 -12.91
N GLY A 352 16.66 -19.22 -11.86
CA GLY A 352 17.56 -18.86 -10.76
C GLY A 352 17.47 -19.77 -9.56
N LEU A 353 18.32 -19.49 -8.56
CA LEU A 353 18.37 -20.11 -7.25
C LEU A 353 17.84 -19.13 -6.21
N ALA A 354 16.58 -19.28 -5.83
CA ALA A 354 15.96 -18.37 -4.86
C ALA A 354 16.43 -18.59 -3.41
N GLY A 355 17.09 -19.70 -3.11
CA GLY A 355 17.54 -20.08 -1.77
C GLY A 355 16.49 -20.91 -0.99
N PRO A 356 16.78 -21.28 0.28
CA PRO A 356 17.99 -20.96 1.02
C PRO A 356 19.21 -21.70 0.46
N GLY A 357 20.37 -21.03 0.47
CA GLY A 357 21.63 -21.53 -0.06
C GLY A 357 21.66 -21.64 -1.59
N GLY A 358 22.79 -22.13 -2.12
CA GLY A 358 23.02 -22.42 -3.54
C GLY A 358 22.90 -23.90 -3.87
N ASP A 359 23.34 -24.28 -5.09
CA ASP A 359 23.37 -25.68 -5.54
C ASP A 359 24.75 -26.35 -5.41
N GLY A 360 25.69 -25.70 -4.71
CA GLY A 360 27.08 -26.13 -4.56
C GLY A 360 28.03 -25.59 -5.63
N VAL A 361 27.48 -24.99 -6.71
CA VAL A 361 28.25 -24.35 -7.80
C VAL A 361 27.89 -22.86 -7.87
N LEU A 362 26.59 -22.56 -7.83
CA LEU A 362 26.06 -21.19 -7.90
C LEU A 362 25.47 -20.78 -6.54
N PRO A 363 25.63 -19.51 -6.14
CA PRO A 363 25.08 -19.01 -4.87
C PRO A 363 23.56 -18.86 -4.93
N GLY A 364 22.90 -18.95 -3.77
CA GLY A 364 21.51 -18.52 -3.62
C GLY A 364 21.38 -17.01 -3.92
N GLY A 365 20.22 -16.61 -4.45
CA GLY A 365 20.00 -15.22 -4.88
C GLY A 365 20.57 -14.87 -6.25
N LEU A 366 21.19 -15.82 -6.95
CA LEU A 366 21.54 -15.66 -8.37
C LEU A 366 20.36 -16.04 -9.25
N SER A 367 19.98 -15.15 -10.14
CA SER A 367 18.93 -15.39 -11.14
C SER A 367 19.23 -14.67 -12.45
N PHE A 368 18.53 -15.08 -13.49
CA PHE A 368 18.53 -14.44 -14.81
C PHE A 368 17.07 -14.12 -15.18
N ALA A 369 16.85 -12.91 -15.65
CA ALA A 369 15.61 -12.47 -16.26
C ALA A 369 15.85 -12.15 -17.73
N ALA A 370 14.96 -12.57 -18.60
CA ALA A 370 15.03 -12.21 -20.01
C ALA A 370 13.73 -11.60 -20.49
N VAL A 371 13.83 -10.70 -21.49
CA VAL A 371 12.69 -10.13 -22.21
C VAL A 371 12.94 -10.27 -23.71
N THR A 372 11.89 -10.56 -24.47
CA THR A 372 11.96 -10.61 -25.94
C THR A 372 10.70 -10.07 -26.61
N ASP A 373 10.88 -9.35 -27.72
CA ASP A 373 9.83 -9.00 -28.69
C ASP A 373 9.84 -9.93 -29.92
N GLY A 374 10.77 -10.89 -29.94
CA GLY A 374 11.02 -11.82 -31.05
C GLY A 374 12.13 -11.40 -31.98
N GLU A 375 12.40 -10.10 -32.12
CA GLU A 375 13.53 -9.57 -32.87
C GLU A 375 14.74 -9.34 -31.98
N ARG A 376 14.49 -8.77 -30.81
CA ARG A 376 15.50 -8.51 -29.77
C ARG A 376 15.24 -9.37 -28.56
N THR A 377 16.30 -9.84 -27.93
CA THR A 377 16.22 -10.54 -26.65
C THR A 377 17.33 -10.05 -25.74
N VAL A 378 16.95 -9.47 -24.62
CA VAL A 378 17.87 -8.95 -23.59
C VAL A 378 17.77 -9.82 -22.35
N VAL A 379 18.91 -10.10 -21.75
CA VAL A 379 19.00 -10.88 -20.51
C VAL A 379 19.75 -10.08 -19.47
N GLU A 380 19.24 -10.07 -18.27
CA GLU A 380 19.84 -9.49 -17.10
C GLU A 380 20.24 -10.57 -16.10
N LYS A 381 21.50 -10.51 -15.63
CA LYS A 381 21.99 -11.31 -14.51
C LYS A 381 21.72 -10.53 -13.21
N ILE A 382 21.02 -11.16 -12.31
CA ILE A 382 20.60 -10.58 -11.01
C ILE A 382 21.32 -11.31 -9.88
N VAL A 383 22.01 -10.58 -9.03
CA VAL A 383 22.66 -11.10 -7.82
C VAL A 383 22.18 -10.25 -6.66
N THR A 384 21.35 -10.83 -5.81
CA THR A 384 20.73 -10.08 -4.70
C THR A 384 21.62 -9.94 -3.48
N GLY A 385 22.58 -10.83 -3.29
CA GLY A 385 23.39 -10.92 -2.07
C GLY A 385 22.67 -11.55 -0.87
N HIS A 386 21.39 -11.93 -1.03
CA HIS A 386 20.56 -12.51 0.04
C HIS A 386 20.39 -14.02 -0.16
N GLU A 387 21.45 -14.79 0.05
CA GLU A 387 21.48 -16.24 -0.27
C GLU A 387 20.38 -17.07 0.42
N ASN A 388 19.90 -16.63 1.57
CA ASN A 388 18.95 -17.37 2.40
C ASN A 388 17.53 -16.78 2.41
N ASP A 389 17.32 -15.63 1.79
CA ASP A 389 15.99 -14.98 1.72
C ASP A 389 15.27 -15.31 0.41
N ARG A 390 14.57 -16.45 0.44
CA ARG A 390 13.85 -16.96 -0.73
C ARG A 390 12.73 -16.03 -1.22
N GLU A 391 12.03 -15.39 -0.31
CA GLU A 391 10.92 -14.49 -0.65
C GLU A 391 11.46 -13.22 -1.32
N TYR A 392 12.44 -12.60 -0.71
CA TYR A 392 13.12 -11.43 -1.26
C TYR A 392 13.71 -11.71 -2.67
N ASN A 393 14.41 -12.84 -2.82
CA ASN A 393 15.03 -13.20 -4.10
C ASN A 393 14.02 -13.39 -5.21
N ARG A 394 12.88 -14.02 -4.93
CA ARG A 394 11.78 -14.18 -5.88
C ARG A 394 11.13 -12.84 -6.22
N TYR A 395 10.91 -11.98 -5.21
CA TYR A 395 10.34 -10.65 -5.40
C TYR A 395 11.22 -9.78 -6.30
N VAL A 396 12.51 -9.66 -5.97
CA VAL A 396 13.46 -8.86 -6.74
C VAL A 396 13.61 -9.40 -8.18
N THR A 397 13.73 -10.72 -8.36
CA THR A 397 13.82 -11.32 -9.70
C THR A 397 12.59 -10.99 -10.55
N ALA A 398 11.38 -11.08 -9.97
CA ALA A 398 10.15 -10.72 -10.65
C ALA A 398 10.09 -9.21 -10.99
N SER A 399 10.47 -8.35 -10.06
CA SER A 399 10.51 -6.88 -10.28
C SER A 399 11.48 -6.51 -11.40
N ARG A 400 12.67 -7.13 -11.44
CA ARG A 400 13.66 -6.89 -12.51
C ARG A 400 13.17 -7.39 -13.87
N ALA A 401 12.50 -8.55 -13.93
CA ALA A 401 11.89 -9.06 -15.15
C ALA A 401 10.79 -8.12 -15.69
N LEU A 402 9.93 -7.59 -14.80
CA LEU A 402 8.92 -6.59 -15.15
C LEU A 402 9.56 -5.28 -15.63
N ASN A 403 10.67 -4.85 -15.00
CA ASN A 403 11.40 -3.68 -15.43
C ASN A 403 12.01 -3.84 -16.84
N LEU A 404 12.53 -5.03 -17.16
CA LEU A 404 12.99 -5.31 -18.53
C LEU A 404 11.85 -5.18 -19.56
N ALA A 405 10.64 -5.69 -19.21
CA ALA A 405 9.47 -5.52 -20.06
C ALA A 405 9.10 -4.04 -20.24
N ARG A 406 9.13 -3.23 -19.14
CA ARG A 406 8.92 -1.79 -19.21
C ARG A 406 9.94 -1.10 -20.14
N LEU A 407 11.23 -1.36 -19.94
CA LEU A 407 12.28 -0.77 -20.75
C LEU A 407 12.16 -1.13 -22.23
N MET A 408 11.76 -2.38 -22.54
CA MET A 408 11.50 -2.79 -23.92
C MET A 408 10.29 -2.07 -24.52
N LEU A 409 9.21 -1.94 -23.75
CA LEU A 409 8.02 -1.19 -24.16
C LEU A 409 8.31 0.30 -24.37
N GLU A 410 9.15 0.90 -23.56
CA GLU A 410 9.58 2.30 -23.66
C GLU A 410 10.70 2.52 -24.70
N GLU A 411 11.14 1.46 -25.39
CA GLU A 411 12.25 1.47 -26.37
C GLU A 411 13.59 1.96 -25.81
N LYS A 412 13.78 1.77 -24.50
CA LYS A 412 14.98 2.17 -23.74
C LYS A 412 16.00 1.05 -23.60
N ILE A 413 15.69 -0.17 -24.04
CA ILE A 413 16.64 -1.28 -24.15
C ILE A 413 17.45 -1.09 -25.45
N LYS A 414 18.77 -0.98 -25.28
CA LYS A 414 19.74 -0.89 -26.38
C LYS A 414 20.22 -2.29 -26.78
#